data_06ed8125fdd8aef36f82b06f537c6a94
#
_entry.id   06ed8125fdd8aef36f82b06f537c6a94
#
_cell.length_a   1.000
_cell.length_b   1.000
_cell.length_c   1.000
_cell.angle_alpha   90.00
_cell.angle_beta   90.00
_cell.angle_gamma   90.00
#
_symmetry.space_group_name_H-M   'P 1'
#
loop_
_entity.id
_entity.type
_entity.pdbx_description
1 polymer ?
#
loop_
_entity_poly.entity_id
_entity_poly.type
_entity_poly.pdbx_seq_one_letter_code
_entity_poly.pdbx_strand_id
1 'polypeptide(L)'
;PRCCSSAASDVYKRQVSPEWLQKKLISLGLRPINALVDITNFITHDLGRPLHVFDADKVGKRLHMRLAKPNEKILALDNKEYTLDSNSTVIADNNNALAIAGIIGGESSGCTEDTKNVFLEVAIFEKDSVAKTGRTLGINSDARYRFERGLDKKMVIEGSVSYTHLTLPTNSNVG
;
A
#
# COMPACT_ATOMS: atom_id res chain seq x y z
N PRO A 1 0.89 6.87 -16.22
CA PRO A 1 0.57 6.08 -15.03
C PRO A 1 -0.67 6.67 -14.37
N ARG A 2 -1.74 5.87 -14.26
CA ARG A 2 -2.95 6.27 -13.56
C ARG A 2 -2.89 5.66 -12.17
N CYS A 3 -2.70 6.50 -11.16
CA CYS A 3 -2.91 6.15 -9.77
C CYS A 3 -4.42 6.40 -9.49
N CYS A 4 -5.18 5.37 -9.13
CA CYS A 4 -6.54 5.54 -8.64
C CYS A 4 -6.46 5.64 -7.12
N SER A 5 -6.70 6.81 -6.57
CA SER A 5 -6.88 7.00 -5.13
C SER A 5 -8.37 7.14 -4.85
N SER A 6 -8.91 6.32 -3.95
CA SER A 6 -10.21 6.52 -3.35
C SER A 6 -10.05 6.69 -1.85
N ALA A 7 -10.75 7.67 -1.28
CA ALA A 7 -10.83 7.82 0.16
C ALA A 7 -11.96 6.92 0.66
N ALA A 8 -11.64 5.93 1.49
CA ALA A 8 -12.62 5.14 2.22
C ALA A 8 -12.86 5.82 3.57
N SER A 9 -14.07 6.29 3.82
CA SER A 9 -14.45 7.00 5.04
C SER A 9 -15.39 6.16 5.92
N ASP A 10 -15.14 6.21 7.19
CA ASP A 10 -16.07 6.20 8.32
C ASP A 10 -16.58 4.89 8.93
N VAL A 11 -16.37 3.69 8.40
CA VAL A 11 -17.10 2.55 8.99
C VAL A 11 -16.24 1.56 9.78
N TYR A 12 -14.95 1.50 9.53
CA TYR A 12 -14.06 0.61 10.29
C TYR A 12 -13.18 1.35 11.32
N LYS A 13 -13.85 2.16 12.14
CA LYS A 13 -13.20 2.77 13.32
C LYS A 13 -12.76 1.67 14.27
N ARG A 14 -11.44 1.48 14.43
CA ARG A 14 -10.82 0.63 15.47
C ARG A 14 -11.24 -0.84 15.42
N GLN A 15 -11.42 -1.45 14.28
CA GLN A 15 -11.79 -2.87 14.28
C GLN A 15 -10.55 -3.74 14.12
N VAL A 16 -10.35 -4.58 15.12
CA VAL A 16 -9.56 -5.80 14.96
C VAL A 16 -10.13 -6.56 13.77
N SER A 17 -9.27 -7.05 12.91
CA SER A 17 -9.70 -7.82 11.74
C SER A 17 -10.62 -8.99 12.15
N PRO A 18 -11.63 -9.32 11.33
CA PRO A 18 -12.46 -10.50 11.58
C PRO A 18 -11.61 -11.76 11.77
N GLU A 19 -12.05 -12.68 12.63
CA GLU A 19 -11.29 -13.88 12.99
C GLU A 19 -10.87 -14.72 11.77
N TRP A 20 -11.75 -14.82 10.77
CA TRP A 20 -11.45 -15.55 9.54
C TRP A 20 -10.27 -14.93 8.77
N LEU A 21 -10.18 -13.59 8.74
CA LEU A 21 -9.10 -12.85 8.08
C LEU A 21 -7.79 -13.02 8.84
N GLN A 22 -7.84 -12.87 10.17
CA GLN A 22 -6.66 -13.10 11.01
C GLN A 22 -6.09 -14.51 10.82
N LYS A 23 -6.96 -15.56 10.86
CA LYS A 23 -6.53 -16.95 10.65
C LYS A 23 -5.88 -17.15 9.28
N LYS A 24 -6.43 -16.54 8.22
CA LYS A 24 -5.82 -16.60 6.88
C LYS A 24 -4.45 -15.93 6.83
N LEU A 25 -4.31 -14.73 7.39
CA LEU A 25 -3.02 -14.02 7.41
C LEU A 25 -1.97 -14.79 8.21
N ILE A 26 -2.34 -15.32 9.38
CA ILE A 26 -1.44 -16.12 10.21
C ILE A 26 -0.98 -17.37 9.45
N SER A 27 -1.87 -18.04 8.71
CA SER A 27 -1.50 -19.21 7.89
C SER A 27 -0.52 -18.87 6.76
N LEU A 28 -0.47 -17.61 6.33
CA LEU A 28 0.51 -17.09 5.37
C LEU A 28 1.80 -16.58 6.04
N GLY A 29 1.93 -16.70 7.37
CA GLY A 29 3.06 -16.18 8.12
C GLY A 29 3.01 -14.66 8.36
N LEU A 30 1.87 -14.02 8.13
CA LEU A 30 1.69 -12.60 8.33
C LEU A 30 1.08 -12.31 9.71
N ARG A 31 1.53 -11.23 10.33
CA ARG A 31 0.96 -10.76 11.59
C ARG A 31 -0.21 -9.81 11.30
N PRO A 32 -1.42 -10.08 11.81
CA PRO A 32 -2.52 -9.12 11.75
C PRO A 32 -2.17 -7.81 12.49
N ILE A 33 -2.54 -6.67 11.92
CA ILE A 33 -2.26 -5.33 12.45
C ILE A 33 -3.59 -4.62 12.75
N ASN A 34 -4.32 -4.27 11.71
CA ASN A 34 -5.67 -3.70 11.78
C ASN A 34 -6.43 -4.06 10.49
N ALA A 35 -7.75 -3.91 10.50
CA ALA A 35 -8.58 -4.35 9.39
C ALA A 35 -8.20 -3.70 8.05
N LEU A 36 -7.80 -2.43 8.03
CA LEU A 36 -7.45 -1.72 6.80
C LEU A 36 -6.19 -2.29 6.14
N VAL A 37 -5.14 -2.52 6.93
CA VAL A 37 -3.88 -3.12 6.46
C VAL A 37 -4.06 -4.59 6.15
N ASP A 38 -4.79 -5.31 6.98
CA ASP A 38 -4.99 -6.74 6.85
C ASP A 38 -5.78 -7.10 5.57
N ILE A 39 -6.75 -6.28 5.19
CA ILE A 39 -7.48 -6.43 3.92
C ILE A 39 -6.54 -6.20 2.73
N THR A 40 -5.63 -5.22 2.76
CA THR A 40 -4.64 -5.03 1.68
C THR A 40 -3.71 -6.22 1.57
N ASN A 41 -3.25 -6.76 2.69
CA ASN A 41 -2.43 -7.96 2.71
C ASN A 41 -3.19 -9.17 2.16
N PHE A 42 -4.44 -9.37 2.59
CA PHE A 42 -5.28 -10.45 2.09
C PHE A 42 -5.44 -10.37 0.56
N ILE A 43 -5.84 -9.22 0.02
CA ILE A 43 -6.02 -9.02 -1.43
C ILE A 43 -4.70 -9.22 -2.18
N THR A 44 -3.58 -8.77 -1.61
CA THR A 44 -2.26 -8.97 -2.20
C THR A 44 -1.96 -10.45 -2.41
N HIS A 45 -2.32 -11.32 -1.46
CA HIS A 45 -2.09 -12.75 -1.56
C HIS A 45 -3.17 -13.49 -2.36
N ASP A 46 -4.42 -13.06 -2.26
CA ASP A 46 -5.56 -13.70 -2.95
C ASP A 46 -5.56 -13.40 -4.45
N LEU A 47 -5.38 -12.14 -4.82
CA LEU A 47 -5.37 -11.69 -6.22
C LEU A 47 -3.97 -11.55 -6.81
N GLY A 48 -2.91 -11.77 -6.04
CA GLY A 48 -1.53 -11.49 -6.47
C GLY A 48 -1.26 -10.02 -6.75
N ARG A 49 -2.13 -9.12 -6.25
CA ARG A 49 -2.14 -7.69 -6.55
C ARG A 49 -1.77 -6.87 -5.32
N PRO A 50 -0.53 -6.33 -5.20
CA PRO A 50 -0.18 -5.48 -4.08
C PRO A 50 -1.03 -4.21 -4.05
N LEU A 51 -1.57 -3.92 -2.87
CA LEU A 51 -2.24 -2.69 -2.51
C LEU A 51 -1.44 -2.03 -1.39
N HIS A 52 -1.51 -0.71 -1.31
CA HIS A 52 -0.95 0.04 -0.20
C HIS A 52 -1.96 1.04 0.35
N VAL A 53 -1.91 1.26 1.66
CA VAL A 53 -2.73 2.26 2.34
C VAL A 53 -1.83 3.24 3.07
N PHE A 54 -2.12 4.52 2.87
CA PHE A 54 -1.52 5.63 3.60
C PHE A 54 -2.52 6.17 4.61
N ASP A 55 -2.06 6.54 5.78
CA ASP A 55 -2.87 7.28 6.74
C ASP A 55 -3.19 8.67 6.16
N ALA A 56 -4.46 8.91 5.85
CA ALA A 56 -4.89 10.13 5.17
C ALA A 56 -4.72 11.38 6.04
N ASP A 57 -4.67 11.22 7.36
CA ASP A 57 -4.49 12.34 8.30
C ASP A 57 -3.00 12.73 8.45
N LYS A 58 -2.07 11.85 8.03
CA LYS A 58 -0.62 12.08 8.05
C LYS A 58 -0.06 12.60 6.73
N VAL A 59 -0.80 12.47 5.64
CA VAL A 59 -0.33 12.84 4.29
C VAL A 59 -1.04 14.09 3.79
N GLY A 60 -0.40 14.78 2.84
CA GLY A 60 -0.99 15.94 2.19
C GLY A 60 -2.25 15.58 1.37
N LYS A 61 -3.08 16.58 1.09
CA LYS A 61 -4.35 16.40 0.35
C LYS A 61 -4.21 15.82 -1.06
N ARG A 62 -3.00 15.75 -1.60
CA ARG A 62 -2.72 15.26 -2.94
C ARG A 62 -1.50 14.35 -2.91
N LEU A 63 -1.69 13.12 -3.37
CA LEU A 63 -0.60 12.20 -3.63
C LEU A 63 -0.29 12.20 -5.13
N HIS A 64 1.00 12.12 -5.45
CA HIS A 64 1.46 12.03 -6.83
C HIS A 64 2.70 11.15 -6.93
N MET A 65 2.91 10.62 -8.11
CA MET A 65 4.09 9.83 -8.42
C MET A 65 5.12 10.72 -9.12
N ARG A 66 6.38 10.62 -8.68
CA ARG A 66 7.52 11.33 -9.27
C ARG A 66 8.80 10.52 -9.14
N LEU A 67 9.82 10.94 -9.82
CA LEU A 67 11.18 10.49 -9.52
C LEU A 67 11.67 11.11 -8.20
N ALA A 68 12.51 10.38 -7.49
CA ALA A 68 13.14 10.88 -6.27
C ALA A 68 14.07 12.05 -6.58
N LYS A 69 14.20 12.97 -5.63
CA LYS A 69 15.23 14.00 -5.68
C LYS A 69 16.60 13.33 -5.44
N PRO A 70 17.69 13.90 -5.97
CA PRO A 70 19.03 13.39 -5.69
C PRO A 70 19.28 13.32 -4.17
N ASN A 71 19.73 12.16 -3.70
CA ASN A 71 19.99 11.88 -2.27
C ASN A 71 18.78 12.08 -1.34
N GLU A 72 17.57 12.00 -1.88
CA GLU A 72 16.35 12.02 -1.05
C GLU A 72 16.34 10.81 -0.12
N LYS A 73 16.01 11.05 1.14
CA LYS A 73 15.98 10.01 2.17
C LYS A 73 14.56 9.64 2.53
N ILE A 74 14.34 8.37 2.81
CA ILE A 74 13.08 7.86 3.31
C ILE A 74 13.34 6.83 4.42
N LEU A 75 12.71 7.02 5.57
CA LEU A 75 12.60 6.00 6.60
C LEU A 75 11.44 5.08 6.24
N ALA A 76 11.73 3.81 5.97
CA ALA A 76 10.75 2.86 5.49
C ALA A 76 10.11 2.05 6.63
N LEU A 77 9.03 1.31 6.32
CA LEU A 77 8.28 0.49 7.28
C LEU A 77 9.10 -0.66 7.90
N ASP A 78 10.26 -0.97 7.36
CA ASP A 78 11.22 -1.91 7.96
C ASP A 78 12.19 -1.24 8.95
N ASN A 79 11.93 0.02 9.32
CA ASN A 79 12.74 0.85 10.21
C ASN A 79 14.17 1.13 9.70
N LYS A 80 14.38 1.07 8.38
CA LYS A 80 15.65 1.45 7.76
C LYS A 80 15.53 2.74 6.97
N GLU A 81 16.56 3.57 7.04
CA GLU A 81 16.68 4.75 6.19
C GLU A 81 17.33 4.39 4.86
N TYR A 82 16.67 4.73 3.77
CA TYR A 82 17.17 4.53 2.42
C TYR A 82 17.47 5.88 1.76
N THR A 83 18.64 5.97 1.15
CA THR A 83 19.01 7.10 0.29
C THR A 83 18.68 6.73 -1.16
N LEU A 84 17.82 7.52 -1.79
CA LEU A 84 17.30 7.25 -3.12
C LEU A 84 18.18 7.92 -4.19
N ASP A 85 18.27 7.27 -5.33
CA ASP A 85 18.83 7.89 -6.54
C ASP A 85 17.72 8.56 -7.37
N SER A 86 18.11 9.39 -8.32
CA SER A 86 17.19 10.14 -9.18
C SER A 86 16.42 9.27 -10.19
N ASN A 87 16.68 7.96 -10.26
CA ASN A 87 15.94 7.01 -11.09
C ASN A 87 14.86 6.25 -10.27
N SER A 88 14.91 6.35 -8.96
CA SER A 88 13.93 5.74 -8.07
C SER A 88 12.59 6.45 -8.19
N THR A 89 11.53 5.69 -8.42
CA THR A 89 10.16 6.24 -8.41
C THR A 89 9.62 6.24 -6.99
N VAL A 90 9.00 7.33 -6.59
CA VAL A 90 8.36 7.49 -5.28
C VAL A 90 6.91 7.93 -5.41
N ILE A 91 6.09 7.52 -4.44
CA ILE A 91 4.81 8.17 -4.14
C ILE A 91 5.12 9.28 -3.13
N ALA A 92 4.64 10.47 -3.40
CA ALA A 92 4.95 11.65 -2.62
C ALA A 92 3.72 12.53 -2.43
N ASP A 93 3.73 13.32 -1.38
CA ASP A 93 2.89 14.51 -1.27
C ASP A 93 3.69 15.76 -1.72
N ASN A 94 3.17 16.94 -1.40
CA ASN A 94 3.84 18.19 -1.79
C ASN A 94 5.20 18.40 -1.11
N ASN A 95 5.44 17.72 0.02
CA ASN A 95 6.60 17.96 0.88
C ASN A 95 7.62 16.83 0.81
N ASN A 96 7.16 15.57 0.92
CA ASN A 96 8.02 14.42 1.19
C ASN A 96 7.71 13.23 0.28
N ALA A 97 8.71 12.35 0.11
CA ALA A 97 8.49 11.00 -0.36
C ALA A 97 7.82 10.17 0.76
N LEU A 98 6.74 9.46 0.42
CA LEU A 98 5.92 8.69 1.34
C LEU A 98 6.06 7.18 1.14
N ALA A 99 6.49 6.76 -0.04
CA ALA A 99 6.77 5.36 -0.35
C ALA A 99 7.76 5.24 -1.52
N ILE A 100 8.54 4.17 -1.54
CA ILE A 100 9.30 3.73 -2.70
C ILE A 100 8.35 2.90 -3.55
N ALA A 101 7.97 3.43 -4.70
CA ALA A 101 6.87 2.92 -5.54
C ALA A 101 7.04 1.43 -5.90
N GLY A 102 6.05 0.62 -5.53
CA GLY A 102 6.04 -0.82 -5.77
C GLY A 102 7.06 -1.63 -4.96
N ILE A 103 7.72 -1.03 -3.97
CA ILE A 103 8.75 -1.68 -3.15
C ILE A 103 8.39 -1.68 -1.67
N ILE A 104 8.31 -0.50 -1.04
CA ILE A 104 8.04 -0.40 0.40
C ILE A 104 7.45 0.96 0.76
N GLY A 105 6.51 0.99 1.68
CA GLY A 105 5.96 2.22 2.25
C GLY A 105 6.92 2.92 3.20
N GLY A 106 6.74 4.23 3.37
CA GLY A 106 7.43 5.02 4.37
C GLY A 106 6.75 4.97 5.73
N GLU A 107 7.53 5.07 6.78
CA GLU A 107 7.06 5.04 8.17
C GLU A 107 6.15 6.24 8.46
N SER A 108 6.53 7.44 7.99
CA SER A 108 5.82 8.69 8.26
C SER A 108 4.36 8.72 7.80
N SER A 109 4.00 7.93 6.79
CA SER A 109 2.66 7.81 6.22
C SER A 109 1.97 6.50 6.58
N GLY A 110 2.62 5.67 7.39
CA GLY A 110 2.14 4.35 7.79
C GLY A 110 0.88 4.42 8.65
N CYS A 111 -0.03 3.47 8.43
CA CYS A 111 -1.21 3.29 9.26
C CYS A 111 -0.85 2.73 10.63
N THR A 112 -1.57 3.20 11.65
CA THR A 112 -1.50 2.73 13.03
C THR A 112 -2.87 2.20 13.48
N GLU A 113 -2.95 1.71 14.71
CA GLU A 113 -4.24 1.28 15.30
C GLU A 113 -5.26 2.44 15.41
N ASP A 114 -4.80 3.68 15.47
CA ASP A 114 -5.63 4.87 15.56
C ASP A 114 -6.05 5.46 14.21
N THR A 115 -5.51 4.95 13.10
CA THR A 115 -5.82 5.44 11.75
C THR A 115 -7.30 5.26 11.43
N LYS A 116 -7.96 6.34 11.03
CA LYS A 116 -9.40 6.36 10.71
C LYS A 116 -9.66 6.48 9.22
N ASN A 117 -8.85 7.27 8.54
CA ASN A 117 -8.99 7.58 7.13
C ASN A 117 -7.76 7.10 6.37
N VAL A 118 -7.96 6.49 5.21
CA VAL A 118 -6.86 6.01 4.39
C VAL A 118 -6.96 6.47 2.95
N PHE A 119 -5.81 6.72 2.34
CA PHE A 119 -5.68 6.71 0.89
C PHE A 119 -5.29 5.31 0.45
N LEU A 120 -6.13 4.69 -0.36
CA LEU A 120 -5.81 3.43 -1.00
C LEU A 120 -5.03 3.68 -2.30
N GLU A 121 -3.85 3.07 -2.39
CA GLU A 121 -3.07 3.02 -3.62
C GLU A 121 -3.33 1.70 -4.35
N VAL A 122 -3.81 1.81 -5.58
CA VAL A 122 -3.91 0.69 -6.52
C VAL A 122 -3.22 1.12 -7.81
N ALA A 123 -1.95 0.78 -7.95
CA ALA A 123 -1.10 1.31 -9.02
C ALA A 123 -0.47 0.21 -9.87
N ILE A 124 0.08 0.62 -11.00
CA ILE A 124 1.00 -0.17 -11.82
C ILE A 124 2.28 0.62 -11.95
N PHE A 125 3.37 -0.01 -11.61
CA PHE A 125 4.71 0.54 -11.75
C PHE A 125 5.43 -0.13 -12.90
N GLU A 126 6.39 0.59 -13.47
CA GLU A 126 7.24 0.04 -14.51
C GLU A 126 8.17 -1.02 -13.88
N LYS A 127 8.08 -2.26 -14.36
CA LYS A 127 8.72 -3.44 -13.75
C LYS A 127 10.25 -3.33 -13.66
N ASP A 128 10.89 -2.79 -14.72
CA ASP A 128 12.33 -2.68 -14.76
C ASP A 128 12.86 -1.62 -13.80
N SER A 129 12.10 -0.53 -13.61
CA SER A 129 12.38 0.50 -12.61
C SER A 129 12.29 -0.07 -11.18
N VAL A 130 11.21 -0.82 -10.88
CA VAL A 130 11.04 -1.48 -9.58
C VAL A 130 12.16 -2.47 -9.32
N ALA A 131 12.48 -3.31 -10.32
CA ALA A 131 13.55 -4.31 -10.20
C ALA A 131 14.93 -3.66 -9.98
N LYS A 132 15.23 -2.58 -10.72
CA LYS A 132 16.50 -1.85 -10.58
C LYS A 132 16.62 -1.20 -9.21
N THR A 133 15.62 -0.40 -8.83
CA THR A 133 15.59 0.30 -7.53
C THR A 133 15.68 -0.68 -6.37
N GLY A 134 14.89 -1.77 -6.41
CA GLY A 134 14.90 -2.76 -5.35
C GLY A 134 16.23 -3.49 -5.21
N ARG A 135 16.93 -3.78 -6.32
CA ARG A 135 18.29 -4.35 -6.27
C ARG A 135 19.31 -3.36 -5.73
N THR A 136 19.27 -2.12 -6.19
CA THR A 136 20.20 -1.07 -5.73
C THR A 136 20.08 -0.83 -4.22
N LEU A 137 18.87 -0.81 -3.69
CA LEU A 137 18.60 -0.59 -2.27
C LEU A 137 18.68 -1.87 -1.42
N GLY A 138 18.79 -3.05 -2.05
CA GLY A 138 18.84 -4.34 -1.35
C GLY A 138 17.53 -4.71 -0.65
N ILE A 139 16.39 -4.17 -1.10
CA ILE A 139 15.08 -4.40 -0.48
C ILE A 139 14.39 -5.60 -1.13
N ASN A 140 14.07 -6.62 -0.33
CA ASN A 140 13.26 -7.76 -0.73
C ASN A 140 11.89 -7.66 -0.04
N SER A 141 10.87 -7.23 -0.77
CA SER A 141 9.50 -7.16 -0.29
C SER A 141 8.57 -7.97 -1.19
N ASP A 142 7.43 -8.35 -0.64
CA ASP A 142 6.38 -9.07 -1.35
C ASP A 142 5.80 -8.25 -2.51
N ALA A 143 5.68 -6.93 -2.31
CA ALA A 143 5.25 -6.01 -3.35
C ALA A 143 6.27 -5.97 -4.51
N ARG A 144 7.56 -5.76 -4.19
CA ARG A 144 8.62 -5.79 -5.20
C ARG A 144 8.61 -7.09 -5.99
N TYR A 145 8.53 -8.23 -5.31
CA TYR A 145 8.52 -9.56 -5.95
C TYR A 145 7.45 -9.67 -7.04
N ARG A 146 6.29 -9.08 -6.82
CA ARG A 146 5.18 -9.10 -7.79
C ARG A 146 5.34 -8.03 -8.87
N PHE A 147 5.64 -6.79 -8.49
CA PHE A 147 5.76 -5.69 -9.45
C PHE A 147 6.91 -5.88 -10.43
N GLU A 148 8.07 -6.38 -9.99
CA GLU A 148 9.23 -6.60 -10.88
C GLU A 148 9.00 -7.68 -11.95
N ARG A 149 7.98 -8.54 -11.77
CA ARG A 149 7.55 -9.54 -12.75
C ARG A 149 6.47 -9.04 -13.70
N GLY A 150 5.90 -7.90 -13.38
CA GLY A 150 4.79 -7.31 -14.10
C GLY A 150 3.44 -7.79 -13.58
N LEU A 151 2.49 -6.86 -13.51
CA LEU A 151 1.12 -7.12 -13.09
C LEU A 151 0.14 -6.85 -14.22
N ASP A 152 -0.96 -7.60 -14.25
CA ASP A 152 -2.02 -7.36 -15.21
C ASP A 152 -2.67 -5.99 -14.96
N LYS A 153 -2.68 -5.15 -16.01
CA LYS A 153 -3.24 -3.81 -15.97
C LYS A 153 -4.75 -3.80 -15.72
N LYS A 154 -5.45 -4.86 -16.12
CA LYS A 154 -6.90 -4.98 -15.95
C LYS A 154 -7.28 -5.16 -14.47
N MET A 155 -6.42 -5.77 -13.68
CA MET A 155 -6.64 -6.04 -12.26
C MET A 155 -6.62 -4.78 -11.34
N VAL A 156 -6.35 -3.59 -11.87
CA VAL A 156 -6.37 -2.35 -11.07
C VAL A 156 -7.77 -2.08 -10.53
N ILE A 157 -8.78 -2.20 -11.38
CA ILE A 157 -10.19 -1.96 -11.01
C ILE A 157 -10.65 -3.04 -10.03
N GLU A 158 -10.36 -4.30 -10.31
CA GLU A 158 -10.76 -5.42 -9.45
C GLU A 158 -10.16 -5.33 -8.05
N GLY A 159 -8.88 -4.96 -7.92
CA GLY A 159 -8.24 -4.75 -6.63
C GLY A 159 -8.89 -3.62 -5.83
N SER A 160 -9.22 -2.50 -6.48
CA SER A 160 -9.92 -1.38 -5.85
C SER A 160 -11.33 -1.76 -5.41
N VAL A 161 -12.09 -2.44 -6.25
CA VAL A 161 -13.45 -2.90 -5.95
C VAL A 161 -13.45 -3.92 -4.82
N SER A 162 -12.53 -4.89 -4.83
CA SER A 162 -12.39 -5.89 -3.78
C SER A 162 -12.08 -5.25 -2.43
N TYR A 163 -11.17 -4.27 -2.40
CA TYR A 163 -10.87 -3.54 -1.17
C TYR A 163 -12.10 -2.82 -0.62
N THR A 164 -12.82 -2.07 -1.48
CA THR A 164 -14.01 -1.33 -1.05
C THR A 164 -15.12 -2.26 -0.57
N HIS A 165 -15.36 -3.39 -1.23
CA HIS A 165 -16.36 -4.37 -0.78
C HIS A 165 -16.03 -4.98 0.58
N LEU A 166 -14.75 -5.22 0.87
CA LEU A 166 -14.32 -5.77 2.16
C LEU A 166 -14.29 -4.72 3.27
N THR A 167 -14.19 -3.42 2.92
CA THR A 167 -14.12 -2.32 3.89
C THR A 167 -15.46 -1.62 4.11
N LEU A 168 -16.44 -1.76 3.20
CA LEU A 168 -17.78 -1.18 3.40
C LEU A 168 -18.64 -2.10 4.28
N PRO A 169 -19.51 -1.54 5.15
CA PRO A 169 -20.48 -2.35 5.88
C PRO A 169 -21.43 -2.97 4.87
N THR A 170 -21.54 -4.27 4.89
CA THR A 170 -22.68 -4.94 4.28
C THR A 170 -23.91 -4.55 5.10
N ASN A 171 -24.76 -3.66 4.59
CA ASN A 171 -26.08 -3.44 5.13
C ASN A 171 -26.89 -4.74 4.97
N SER A 172 -26.70 -5.66 5.89
CA SER A 172 -27.61 -6.79 6.08
C SER A 172 -28.82 -6.32 6.92
N ASN A 173 -29.56 -5.35 6.40
CA ASN A 173 -30.96 -5.18 6.75
C ASN A 173 -31.78 -5.87 5.66
N VAL A 174 -31.86 -7.18 5.75
CA VAL A 174 -32.98 -7.93 5.23
C VAL A 174 -33.78 -8.30 6.47
N GLY A 175 -34.80 -7.45 6.76
CA GLY A 175 -35.87 -7.76 7.67
C GLY A 175 -36.79 -8.84 7.07
#